data_6600646c7a255098fdceff4d20d579b0
#
_entry.id   6600646c7a255098fdceff4d20d579b0
#
_cell.length_a   1.000
_cell.length_b   1.000
_cell.length_c   1.000
_cell.angle_alpha   90.00
_cell.angle_beta   90.00
_cell.angle_gamma   90.00
#
_symmetry.space_group_name_H-M   'P 1'
#
loop_
_entity.id
_entity.type
_entity.pdbx_description
1 polymer ?
#
loop_
_entity_poly.entity_id
_entity_poly.type
_entity_poly.pdbx_seq_one_letter_code
_entity_poly.pdbx_strand_id
1 'polypeptide(L)'
;MVPPPVVLALDVGGTKLAAALVGADGSIDRRATVPTPATGTAGQLWDAVCGLVDPLLDASPAVVGVGCGGPMERGGSTVSPLNIPAWREFPLLERLGDRCGVPVAIDNDAKALALGEGRWGAAVGVDDYL
;
A
#
# COMPACT_ATOMS: atom_id res chain seq x y z
N MET A 1 16.17 -16.26 16.84
CA MET A 1 16.22 -14.80 16.64
C MET A 1 15.04 -14.37 15.80
N VAL A 2 14.32 -13.36 16.25
CA VAL A 2 13.21 -12.79 15.50
C VAL A 2 13.81 -11.82 14.47
N PRO A 3 13.50 -11.97 13.17
CA PRO A 3 14.00 -11.02 12.18
C PRO A 3 13.44 -9.61 12.43
N PRO A 4 14.15 -8.56 12.02
CA PRO A 4 13.61 -7.19 12.10
C PRO A 4 12.29 -7.08 11.36
N PRO A 5 11.36 -6.24 11.83
CA PRO A 5 10.09 -6.06 11.14
C PRO A 5 10.30 -5.45 9.76
N VAL A 6 9.50 -5.87 8.80
CA VAL A 6 9.44 -5.25 7.48
C VAL A 6 8.04 -4.68 7.25
N VAL A 7 7.98 -3.61 6.47
CA VAL A 7 6.74 -2.95 6.07
C VAL A 7 6.46 -3.31 4.62
N LEU A 8 5.23 -3.70 4.31
CA LEU A 8 4.78 -3.77 2.93
C LEU A 8 4.27 -2.38 2.56
N ALA A 9 4.94 -1.73 1.64
CA ALA A 9 4.56 -0.41 1.16
C ALA A 9 3.80 -0.54 -0.15
N LEU A 10 2.63 0.09 -0.25
CA LEU A 10 1.79 0.07 -1.44
C LEU A 10 1.47 1.50 -1.84
N ASP A 11 1.70 1.83 -3.10
CA ASP A 11 1.35 3.13 -3.67
C ASP A 11 0.30 2.92 -4.75
N VAL A 12 -0.89 3.51 -4.55
CA VAL A 12 -2.00 3.42 -5.49
C VAL A 12 -2.12 4.74 -6.22
N GLY A 13 -1.56 4.81 -7.42
CA GLY A 13 -1.54 6.01 -8.23
C GLY A 13 -2.43 5.92 -9.45
N GLY A 14 -2.71 7.07 -10.05
CA GLY A 14 -3.56 7.14 -11.24
C GLY A 14 -2.93 6.55 -12.50
N THR A 15 -1.61 6.47 -12.55
CA THR A 15 -0.88 5.94 -13.72
C THR A 15 -0.18 4.63 -13.42
N LYS A 16 0.25 4.41 -12.19
CA LYS A 16 0.94 3.18 -11.81
C LYS A 16 0.56 2.76 -10.39
N LEU A 17 0.64 1.46 -10.16
CA LEU A 17 0.59 0.85 -8.84
C LEU A 17 1.99 0.34 -8.52
N ALA A 18 2.44 0.51 -7.30
CA ALA A 18 3.75 0.05 -6.87
C ALA A 18 3.69 -0.59 -5.48
N ALA A 19 4.49 -1.61 -5.27
CA ALA A 19 4.62 -2.23 -3.96
C ALA A 19 6.07 -2.62 -3.73
N ALA A 20 6.48 -2.65 -2.46
CA ALA A 20 7.82 -3.03 -2.07
C ALA A 20 7.83 -3.48 -0.61
N LEU A 21 8.87 -4.19 -0.22
CA LEU A 21 9.18 -4.45 1.18
C LEU A 21 10.22 -3.43 1.64
N VAL A 22 9.97 -2.82 2.79
CA VAL A 22 10.86 -1.83 3.37
C VAL A 22 11.33 -2.35 4.73
N GLY A 23 12.63 -2.51 4.88
CA GLY A 23 13.22 -3.02 6.11
C GLY A 23 13.35 -1.97 7.19
N ALA A 24 13.64 -2.42 8.41
CA ALA A 24 13.82 -1.54 9.56
C ALA A 24 14.98 -0.57 9.39
N ASP A 25 15.95 -0.88 8.54
CA ASP A 25 17.08 -0.03 8.21
C ASP A 25 16.81 0.91 7.03
N GLY A 26 15.58 0.93 6.51
CA GLY A 26 15.21 1.71 5.36
C GLY A 26 15.53 1.07 4.02
N SER A 27 16.09 -0.13 4.00
CA SER A 27 16.37 -0.84 2.75
C SER A 27 15.09 -1.21 2.03
N ILE A 28 15.13 -1.18 0.70
CA ILE A 28 14.00 -1.58 -0.13
C ILE A 28 14.34 -2.87 -0.82
N ASP A 29 13.40 -3.79 -0.79
CA ASP A 29 13.55 -5.09 -1.44
C ASP A 29 12.28 -5.41 -2.23
N ARG A 30 12.45 -6.18 -3.29
CA ARG A 30 11.36 -6.76 -4.08
C ARG A 30 10.36 -5.72 -4.60
N ARG A 31 10.87 -4.56 -5.01
CA ARG A 31 10.04 -3.50 -5.57
C ARG A 31 9.46 -3.94 -6.92
N ALA A 32 8.17 -3.74 -7.10
CA ALA A 32 7.49 -4.02 -8.36
C ALA A 32 6.48 -2.92 -8.67
N THR A 33 6.30 -2.65 -9.95
CA THR A 33 5.32 -1.67 -10.44
C THR A 33 4.55 -2.28 -11.60
N VAL A 34 3.29 -1.88 -11.72
CA VAL A 34 2.45 -2.19 -12.88
C VAL A 34 1.66 -0.94 -13.25
N PRO A 35 1.28 -0.78 -14.53
CA PRO A 35 0.39 0.31 -14.90
C PRO A 35 -0.96 0.19 -14.18
N THR A 36 -1.52 1.31 -13.75
CA THR A 36 -2.88 1.32 -13.23
C THR A 36 -3.83 1.03 -14.40
N PRO A 37 -4.77 0.08 -14.27
CA PRO A 37 -5.75 -0.16 -15.32
C PRO A 37 -6.51 1.14 -15.61
N ALA A 38 -6.39 1.65 -16.83
CA ALA A 38 -7.01 2.91 -17.24
C ALA A 38 -8.53 2.78 -17.36
N THR A 39 -8.98 1.59 -17.72
CA THR A 39 -10.39 1.25 -17.82
C THR A 39 -10.60 -0.08 -17.11
N GLY A 40 -11.81 -0.32 -16.67
CA GLY A 40 -12.12 -1.58 -16.00
C GLY A 40 -12.97 -1.38 -14.77
N THR A 41 -13.21 -2.49 -14.09
CA THR A 41 -14.03 -2.51 -12.89
C THR A 41 -13.20 -2.34 -11.64
N ALA A 42 -13.87 -2.05 -10.53
CA ALA A 42 -13.23 -2.00 -9.22
C ALA A 42 -12.53 -3.32 -8.88
N GLY A 43 -13.12 -4.45 -9.28
CA GLY A 43 -12.52 -5.76 -9.07
C GLY A 43 -11.25 -5.98 -9.88
N GLN A 44 -11.20 -5.49 -11.10
CA GLN A 44 -9.99 -5.59 -11.93
C GLN A 44 -8.83 -4.80 -11.34
N LEU A 45 -9.11 -3.61 -10.82
CA LEU A 45 -8.10 -2.81 -10.13
C LEU A 45 -7.65 -3.51 -8.85
N TRP A 46 -8.59 -4.06 -8.09
CA TRP A 46 -8.26 -4.83 -6.88
C TRP A 46 -7.38 -6.05 -7.21
N ASP A 47 -7.69 -6.74 -8.30
CA ASP A 47 -6.87 -7.89 -8.73
C ASP A 47 -5.44 -7.46 -9.06
N ALA A 48 -5.26 -6.30 -9.67
CA ALA A 48 -3.92 -5.76 -9.95
C ALA A 48 -3.16 -5.46 -8.65
N VAL A 49 -3.83 -4.90 -7.66
CA VAL A 49 -3.25 -4.68 -6.32
C VAL A 49 -2.84 -6.01 -5.70
N CYS A 50 -3.72 -7.00 -5.73
CA CYS A 50 -3.41 -8.33 -5.19
C CYS A 50 -2.22 -8.96 -5.89
N GLY A 51 -2.10 -8.79 -7.19
CA GLY A 51 -0.97 -9.29 -7.95
C GLY A 51 0.37 -8.73 -7.51
N LEU A 52 0.38 -7.49 -7.01
CA LEU A 52 1.58 -6.87 -6.44
C LEU A 52 1.83 -7.31 -5.00
N VAL A 53 0.78 -7.42 -4.21
CA VAL A 53 0.87 -7.64 -2.76
C VAL A 53 1.16 -9.11 -2.43
N ASP A 54 0.46 -10.03 -3.07
CA ASP A 54 0.53 -11.45 -2.73
C ASP A 54 1.95 -12.03 -2.72
N PRO A 55 2.81 -11.73 -3.73
CA PRO A 55 4.17 -12.26 -3.71
C PRO A 55 5.01 -11.76 -2.54
N LEU A 56 4.63 -10.64 -1.92
CA LEU A 56 5.38 -10.05 -0.82
C LEU A 56 4.97 -10.60 0.54
N LEU A 57 3.85 -11.30 0.63
CA LEU A 57 3.33 -11.79 1.90
C LEU A 57 4.16 -12.90 2.50
N ASP A 58 4.97 -13.60 1.70
CA ASP A 58 5.88 -14.62 2.18
C ASP A 58 6.96 -14.08 3.12
N ALA A 59 7.22 -12.77 3.05
CA ALA A 59 8.18 -12.11 3.95
C ALA A 59 7.57 -11.78 5.32
N SER A 60 6.30 -12.10 5.54
CA SER A 60 5.59 -11.86 6.80
C SER A 60 5.70 -10.40 7.24
N PRO A 61 5.25 -9.43 6.43
CA PRO A 61 5.33 -8.03 6.84
C PRO A 61 4.53 -7.79 8.13
N ALA A 62 5.04 -6.90 8.99
CA ALA A 62 4.41 -6.58 10.26
C ALA A 62 3.23 -5.62 10.09
N VAL A 63 3.25 -4.82 9.02
CA VAL A 63 2.24 -3.80 8.75
C VAL A 63 2.24 -3.50 7.25
N VAL A 64 1.10 -3.04 6.76
CA VAL A 64 0.97 -2.52 5.39
C VAL A 64 0.74 -1.02 5.48
N GLY A 65 1.59 -0.25 4.79
CA GLY A 65 1.42 1.20 4.65
C GLY A 65 1.01 1.53 3.23
N VAL A 66 -0.04 2.32 3.06
CA VAL A 66 -0.62 2.62 1.75
C VAL A 66 -0.68 4.11 1.51
N GLY A 67 -0.11 4.57 0.40
CA GLY A 67 -0.37 5.88 -0.15
C GLY A 67 -1.44 5.77 -1.24
N CYS A 68 -2.50 6.54 -1.14
CA CYS A 68 -3.61 6.50 -2.10
C CYS A 68 -4.21 7.89 -2.22
N GLY A 69 -4.51 8.34 -3.45
CA GLY A 69 -5.15 9.63 -3.64
C GLY A 69 -6.52 9.70 -2.99
N GLY A 70 -6.86 10.90 -2.53
CA GLY A 70 -8.18 11.16 -1.97
C GLY A 70 -9.20 11.60 -3.01
N PRO A 71 -10.45 11.84 -2.61
CA PRO A 71 -10.90 11.84 -1.23
C PRO A 71 -11.07 10.44 -0.63
N MET A 72 -11.04 10.39 0.69
CA MET A 72 -11.23 9.14 1.41
C MET A 72 -11.90 9.41 2.76
N GLU A 73 -12.56 8.40 3.30
CA GLU A 73 -13.08 8.45 4.65
C GLU A 73 -11.92 8.45 5.64
N ARG A 74 -12.20 8.90 6.86
CA ARG A 74 -11.20 8.98 7.91
C ARG A 74 -10.50 7.62 8.09
N GLY A 75 -9.16 7.66 8.12
CA GLY A 75 -8.36 6.46 8.25
C GLY A 75 -8.30 5.58 7.02
N GLY A 76 -8.86 6.03 5.88
CA GLY A 76 -8.81 5.27 4.64
C GLY A 76 -9.74 4.08 4.58
N SER A 77 -10.79 4.05 5.42
CA SER A 77 -11.75 2.93 5.40
C SER A 77 -12.35 2.75 4.01
N THR A 78 -12.75 3.85 3.36
CA THR A 78 -13.11 3.83 1.95
C THR A 78 -12.33 4.91 1.21
N VAL A 79 -12.02 4.66 -0.06
CA VAL A 79 -11.26 5.58 -0.90
C VAL A 79 -11.98 5.81 -2.22
N SER A 80 -11.90 7.05 -2.71
CA SER A 80 -12.48 7.45 -4.00
C SER A 80 -11.46 8.33 -4.74
N PRO A 81 -10.32 7.77 -5.17
CA PRO A 81 -9.26 8.56 -5.78
C PRO A 81 -9.74 9.28 -7.04
N LEU A 82 -9.43 10.58 -7.14
CA LEU A 82 -9.89 11.39 -8.26
C LEU A 82 -9.42 10.86 -9.60
N ASN A 83 -8.21 10.30 -9.65
CA ASN A 83 -7.60 9.82 -10.88
C ASN A 83 -7.86 8.33 -11.13
N ILE A 84 -8.69 7.69 -10.31
CA ILE A 84 -9.02 6.26 -10.43
C ILE A 84 -10.54 6.11 -10.35
N PRO A 85 -11.26 6.36 -11.45
CA PRO A 85 -12.73 6.34 -11.44
C PRO A 85 -13.35 5.00 -11.05
N ALA A 86 -12.62 3.90 -11.23
CA ALA A 86 -13.14 2.57 -10.90
C ALA A 86 -13.41 2.38 -9.41
N TRP A 87 -12.73 3.15 -8.56
CA TRP A 87 -12.95 3.06 -7.12
C TRP A 87 -13.75 4.26 -6.61
N ARG A 88 -14.97 3.98 -6.16
CA ARG A 88 -15.80 4.95 -5.47
C ARG A 88 -16.25 4.33 -4.16
N GLU A 89 -15.86 4.96 -3.05
CA GLU A 89 -16.09 4.43 -1.70
C GLU A 89 -15.61 2.98 -1.58
N PHE A 90 -14.45 2.68 -2.18
CA PHE A 90 -13.90 1.33 -2.19
C PHE A 90 -13.36 0.98 -0.78
N PRO A 91 -13.74 -0.17 -0.20
CA PRO A 91 -13.35 -0.52 1.17
C PRO A 91 -11.91 -1.07 1.23
N LEU A 92 -10.95 -0.23 0.91
CA LEU A 92 -9.55 -0.64 0.74
C LEU A 92 -8.92 -1.14 2.04
N LEU A 93 -9.20 -0.45 3.15
CA LEU A 93 -8.66 -0.83 4.45
C LEU A 93 -9.07 -2.25 4.83
N GLU A 94 -10.36 -2.55 4.76
CA GLU A 94 -10.90 -3.86 5.08
C GLU A 94 -10.36 -4.93 4.14
N ARG A 95 -10.37 -4.64 2.85
CA ARG A 95 -9.90 -5.59 1.84
C ARG A 95 -8.44 -5.96 2.02
N LEU A 96 -7.58 -4.97 2.26
CA LEU A 96 -6.16 -5.21 2.50
C LEU A 96 -5.93 -5.90 3.84
N GLY A 97 -6.65 -5.50 4.88
CA GLY A 97 -6.55 -6.14 6.19
C GLY A 97 -6.89 -7.62 6.13
N ASP A 98 -7.98 -7.96 5.45
CA ASP A 98 -8.39 -9.36 5.26
C ASP A 98 -7.38 -10.13 4.42
N ARG A 99 -6.84 -9.50 3.37
CA ARG A 99 -5.89 -10.14 2.46
C ARG A 99 -4.55 -10.40 3.10
N CYS A 100 -4.05 -9.43 3.85
CA CYS A 100 -2.69 -9.46 4.39
C CYS A 100 -2.64 -10.02 5.82
N GLY A 101 -3.73 -9.95 6.57
CA GLY A 101 -3.78 -10.47 7.93
C GLY A 101 -2.97 -9.67 8.94
N VAL A 102 -2.61 -8.42 8.63
CA VAL A 102 -1.82 -7.54 9.48
C VAL A 102 -2.45 -6.14 9.48
N PRO A 103 -2.07 -5.28 10.44
CA PRO A 103 -2.56 -3.90 10.45
C PRO A 103 -2.24 -3.16 9.16
N VAL A 104 -3.15 -2.31 8.72
CA VAL A 104 -3.02 -1.50 7.51
C VAL A 104 -3.22 -0.04 7.88
N ALA A 105 -2.35 0.84 7.38
CA ALA A 105 -2.51 2.28 7.50
C ALA A 105 -2.59 2.88 6.10
N ILE A 106 -3.59 3.73 5.86
CA ILE A 106 -3.82 4.37 4.57
C ILE A 106 -3.92 5.87 4.77
N ASP A 107 -3.26 6.61 3.89
CA ASP A 107 -3.39 8.07 3.84
C ASP A 107 -3.40 8.51 2.37
N ASN A 108 -3.78 9.78 2.14
CA ASN A 108 -3.88 10.31 0.79
C ASN A 108 -2.53 10.62 0.14
N ASP A 109 -1.45 10.45 0.88
CA ASP A 109 -0.09 10.57 0.34
C ASP A 109 0.86 9.61 1.07
N ALA A 110 2.13 9.64 0.69
CA ALA A 110 3.13 8.75 1.27
C ALA A 110 3.47 9.07 2.74
N LYS A 111 2.89 10.11 3.32
CA LYS A 111 3.11 10.42 4.74
C LYS A 111 2.62 9.32 5.66
N ALA A 112 1.57 8.60 5.26
CA ALA A 112 1.11 7.46 6.04
C ALA A 112 2.22 6.43 6.20
N LEU A 113 2.98 6.20 5.13
CA LEU A 113 4.12 5.29 5.16
C LEU A 113 5.22 5.82 6.06
N ALA A 114 5.52 7.12 5.97
CA ALA A 114 6.53 7.75 6.81
C ALA A 114 6.14 7.75 8.29
N LEU A 115 4.85 7.99 8.59
CA LEU A 115 4.34 7.93 9.96
C LEU A 115 4.41 6.51 10.51
N GLY A 116 4.04 5.54 9.70
CA GLY A 116 4.16 4.14 10.06
C GLY A 116 5.61 3.75 10.32
N GLU A 117 6.51 4.28 9.50
CA GLU A 117 7.93 4.06 9.62
C GLU A 117 8.52 4.68 10.89
N GLY A 118 8.13 5.89 11.25
CA GLY A 118 8.55 6.49 12.51
C GLY A 118 8.18 5.64 13.72
N ARG A 119 7.03 4.97 13.64
CA ARG A 119 6.56 4.06 14.69
C ARG A 119 7.34 2.74 14.70
N TRP A 120 7.72 2.24 13.53
CA TRP A 120 8.34 0.93 13.38
C TRP A 120 9.83 1.00 13.12
N GLY A 121 10.38 2.20 12.94
CA GLY A 121 11.77 2.42 12.61
C GLY A 121 12.14 1.93 11.22
N ALA A 122 11.16 1.90 10.30
CA ALA A 122 11.37 1.42 8.94
C ALA A 122 10.91 2.47 7.95
N ALA A 123 11.44 2.48 6.76
CA ALA A 123 10.96 3.26 5.64
C ALA A 123 11.11 4.78 5.77
N VAL A 124 12.14 5.25 6.48
CA VAL A 124 12.47 6.68 6.49
C VAL A 124 12.66 7.18 5.06
N GLY A 125 11.88 8.19 4.66
CA GLY A 125 11.94 8.70 3.30
C GLY A 125 11.30 7.78 2.28
N VAL A 126 10.28 7.01 2.67
CA VAL A 126 9.62 6.04 1.79
C VAL A 126 9.02 6.70 0.55
N ASP A 127 8.58 7.94 0.64
CA ASP A 127 8.05 8.70 -0.49
C ASP A 127 9.11 8.94 -1.57
N ASP A 128 10.39 8.87 -1.24
CA ASP A 128 11.47 8.90 -2.24
C ASP A 128 11.57 7.58 -3.00
N TYR A 129 10.98 6.52 -2.50
CA TYR A 129 11.13 5.17 -3.01
C TYR A 129 10.01 4.78 -3.98
N LEU A 130 8.84 5.26 -3.75
CA LEU A 130 7.66 4.93 -4.53
C LEU A 130 7.27 6.06 -5.47
#